data_21a44eabaea4311e409624ab41d27259
#
_entry.id   21a44eabaea4311e409624ab41d27259
#
_cell.length_a   1.000
_cell.length_b   1.000
_cell.length_c   1.000
_cell.angle_alpha   90.00
_cell.angle_beta   90.00
_cell.angle_gamma   90.00
#
_symmetry.space_group_name_H-M   'P 1'
#
loop_
_entity.id
_entity.type
_entity.pdbx_description
1 polymer ?
#
loop_
_entity_poly.entity_id
_entity_poly.type
_entity_poly.pdbx_seq_one_letter_code
_entity_poly.pdbx_strand_id
1 'polypeptide(L)'
;MAKSFENALVYVEGEGLKKVNLVFDERIESIGGDLGKSEIISLPENAVVLPGFIDEHIHGAGGADAMDGSTEALKTIAETVAAEGTTTFLATTMTQSKENILKAMKAVRKYREENHEEGARLLGVHLEGPFIAAAHKGAQPLEYVAKPDVKTFDEYNSASGDAIKIVTMAPEEDGAEELVRHLSDKGIIPSIGHTGATCAHIRSAIAAGAKNVTHTYNAQSPLHHREIGTVGSALLYDELNCELIADTIHVSVPAIQLLVKCKHKDKLTLITDAMRAKGLADGESELGGQVVIVKNGEARLKDGTLAGSVLRMNRAIANLVEKVGVALLQAVDYATINPARTLGIDGETGSIRVGKRADFVVLDDKFSVLYTIRDGKIVYRAEKV
;
A
#
# COMPACT_ATOMS: atom_id res chain seq x y z
N MET A 1 -8.56 -5.91 -28.44
CA MET A 1 -8.59 -7.36 -28.84
C MET A 1 -8.28 -8.16 -27.60
N ALA A 2 -9.14 -9.13 -27.29
CA ALA A 2 -8.96 -9.96 -26.11
C ALA A 2 -7.58 -10.68 -26.14
N LYS A 3 -6.98 -10.83 -24.99
CA LYS A 3 -5.74 -11.56 -24.75
C LYS A 3 -6.02 -12.79 -23.91
N SER A 4 -5.09 -13.72 -23.88
CA SER A 4 -5.25 -14.93 -23.07
C SER A 4 -3.92 -15.47 -22.56
N PHE A 5 -4.01 -16.18 -21.45
CA PHE A 5 -3.02 -17.14 -21.01
C PHE A 5 -3.57 -18.55 -21.24
N GLU A 6 -2.80 -19.37 -21.97
CA GLU A 6 -3.18 -20.75 -22.25
C GLU A 6 -2.63 -21.67 -21.16
N ASN A 7 -3.51 -22.49 -20.57
CA ASN A 7 -3.12 -23.54 -19.61
C ASN A 7 -2.16 -23.03 -18.51
N ALA A 8 -2.40 -21.79 -18.04
CA ALA A 8 -1.57 -21.12 -17.04
C ALA A 8 -1.95 -21.52 -15.61
N LEU A 9 -0.98 -21.50 -14.69
CA LEU A 9 -1.25 -21.63 -13.27
C LEU A 9 -1.78 -20.30 -12.72
N VAL A 10 -3.07 -20.24 -12.39
CA VAL A 10 -3.79 -19.02 -12.03
C VAL A 10 -4.35 -19.12 -10.61
N TYR A 11 -4.21 -18.06 -9.80
CA TYR A 11 -4.88 -17.95 -8.50
C TYR A 11 -6.33 -17.46 -8.69
N VAL A 12 -7.26 -18.40 -8.75
CA VAL A 12 -8.69 -18.12 -8.94
C VAL A 12 -9.37 -17.90 -7.59
N GLU A 13 -10.18 -16.84 -7.48
CA GLU A 13 -10.92 -16.49 -6.26
C GLU A 13 -11.78 -17.66 -5.78
N GLY A 14 -11.60 -18.04 -4.49
CA GLY A 14 -12.34 -19.13 -3.84
C GLY A 14 -11.92 -20.55 -4.23
N GLU A 15 -11.07 -20.71 -5.25
CA GLU A 15 -10.66 -22.02 -5.76
C GLU A 15 -9.17 -22.32 -5.57
N GLY A 16 -8.35 -21.32 -5.26
CA GLY A 16 -6.90 -21.44 -5.12
C GLY A 16 -6.18 -21.49 -6.48
N LEU A 17 -5.00 -22.13 -6.51
CA LEU A 17 -4.22 -22.28 -7.74
C LEU A 17 -4.83 -23.35 -8.66
N LYS A 18 -5.12 -22.97 -9.88
CA LYS A 18 -5.68 -23.83 -10.93
C LYS A 18 -4.89 -23.69 -12.23
N LYS A 19 -4.70 -24.78 -12.93
CA LYS A 19 -4.14 -24.77 -14.28
C LYS A 19 -5.28 -24.62 -15.28
N VAL A 20 -5.47 -23.40 -15.81
CA VAL A 20 -6.64 -23.03 -16.62
C VAL A 20 -6.28 -22.05 -17.74
N ASN A 21 -7.16 -21.96 -18.73
CA ASN A 21 -7.15 -20.85 -19.68
C ASN A 21 -7.74 -19.61 -19.01
N LEU A 22 -7.17 -18.44 -19.26
CA LEU A 22 -7.67 -17.16 -18.78
C LEU A 22 -7.78 -16.20 -19.97
N VAL A 23 -9.00 -15.77 -20.29
CA VAL A 23 -9.28 -14.82 -21.36
C VAL A 23 -9.71 -13.49 -20.79
N PHE A 24 -9.13 -12.41 -21.31
CA PHE A 24 -9.36 -11.05 -20.82
C PHE A 24 -9.16 -9.99 -21.91
N ASP A 25 -9.89 -8.90 -21.79
CA ASP A 25 -9.58 -7.59 -22.41
C ASP A 25 -9.39 -6.60 -21.24
N GLU A 26 -10.12 -5.53 -21.14
CA GLU A 26 -10.10 -4.65 -19.95
C GLU A 26 -10.56 -5.37 -18.67
N ARG A 27 -11.46 -6.35 -18.87
CA ARG A 27 -12.00 -7.20 -17.80
C ARG A 27 -11.74 -8.68 -18.07
N ILE A 28 -11.82 -9.48 -17.04
CA ILE A 28 -11.73 -10.94 -17.13
C ILE A 28 -13.02 -11.46 -17.76
N GLU A 29 -12.91 -12.07 -18.91
CA GLU A 29 -14.05 -12.57 -19.70
C GLU A 29 -14.37 -14.02 -19.38
N SER A 30 -13.32 -14.88 -19.25
CA SER A 30 -13.48 -16.31 -19.05
C SER A 30 -12.34 -16.92 -18.26
N ILE A 31 -12.65 -17.91 -17.42
CA ILE A 31 -11.70 -18.76 -16.68
C ILE A 31 -12.06 -20.21 -16.98
N GLY A 32 -11.12 -20.98 -17.55
CA GLY A 32 -11.28 -22.41 -17.91
C GLY A 32 -12.04 -22.68 -19.23
N GLY A 33 -12.44 -21.63 -19.96
CA GLY A 33 -13.13 -21.75 -21.24
C GLY A 33 -12.17 -21.86 -22.43
N ASP A 34 -12.77 -21.85 -23.65
CA ASP A 34 -12.01 -21.78 -24.90
C ASP A 34 -11.34 -20.41 -25.05
N LEU A 35 -10.16 -20.41 -25.68
CA LEU A 35 -9.40 -19.17 -25.95
C LEU A 35 -10.02 -18.29 -27.05
N GLY A 36 -10.89 -18.86 -27.87
CA GLY A 36 -11.54 -18.15 -28.98
C GLY A 36 -10.53 -17.58 -29.99
N LYS A 37 -10.70 -16.27 -30.29
CA LYS A 37 -9.78 -15.51 -31.18
C LYS A 37 -8.85 -14.59 -30.41
N SER A 38 -8.61 -14.84 -29.12
CA SER A 38 -7.73 -14.03 -28.30
C SER A 38 -6.26 -14.16 -28.70
N GLU A 39 -5.50 -13.11 -28.50
CA GLU A 39 -4.03 -13.12 -28.61
C GLU A 39 -3.41 -13.89 -27.43
N ILE A 40 -2.67 -14.95 -27.70
CA ILE A 40 -2.04 -15.77 -26.65
C ILE A 40 -0.74 -15.11 -26.19
N ILE A 41 -0.66 -14.80 -24.90
CA ILE A 41 0.58 -14.42 -24.22
C ILE A 41 1.19 -15.71 -23.65
N SER A 42 2.31 -16.14 -24.22
CA SER A 42 3.04 -17.32 -23.74
C SER A 42 3.72 -17.02 -22.41
N LEU A 43 3.58 -17.95 -21.45
CA LEU A 43 4.21 -17.85 -20.13
C LEU A 43 5.22 -19.00 -19.97
N PRO A 44 6.34 -18.77 -19.22
CA PRO A 44 7.21 -19.86 -18.79
C PRO A 44 6.44 -20.90 -17.94
N GLU A 45 6.88 -22.15 -17.96
CA GLU A 45 6.20 -23.26 -17.27
C GLU A 45 6.11 -23.07 -15.75
N ASN A 46 7.09 -22.38 -15.15
CA ASN A 46 7.15 -22.07 -13.71
C ASN A 46 6.47 -20.76 -13.34
N ALA A 47 5.76 -20.11 -14.27
CA ALA A 47 5.06 -18.87 -14.01
C ALA A 47 3.72 -19.09 -13.30
N VAL A 48 3.37 -18.17 -12.41
CA VAL A 48 2.07 -18.11 -11.74
C VAL A 48 1.41 -16.76 -12.01
N VAL A 49 0.13 -16.80 -12.38
CA VAL A 49 -0.71 -15.61 -12.57
C VAL A 49 -1.46 -15.32 -11.29
N LEU A 50 -1.22 -14.16 -10.71
CA LEU A 50 -1.80 -13.68 -9.46
C LEU A 50 -2.57 -12.39 -9.71
N PRO A 51 -3.51 -11.99 -8.84
CA PRO A 51 -4.08 -10.64 -8.89
C PRO A 51 -2.96 -9.60 -8.79
N GLY A 52 -3.10 -8.49 -9.48
CA GLY A 52 -2.17 -7.36 -9.38
C GLY A 52 -2.12 -6.81 -7.96
N PHE A 53 -0.92 -6.44 -7.51
CA PHE A 53 -0.71 -5.95 -6.15
C PHE A 53 -1.29 -4.54 -5.99
N ILE A 54 -1.70 -4.23 -4.76
CA ILE A 54 -2.22 -2.93 -4.33
C ILE A 54 -1.34 -2.43 -3.19
N ASP A 55 -0.71 -1.27 -3.36
CA ASP A 55 0.11 -0.61 -2.35
C ASP A 55 -0.61 0.63 -1.83
N GLU A 56 -1.24 0.51 -0.66
CA GLU A 56 -2.02 1.61 -0.07
C GLU A 56 -1.18 2.60 0.74
N HIS A 57 0.16 2.38 0.83
CA HIS A 57 1.07 3.25 1.56
C HIS A 57 2.46 3.29 0.90
N ILE A 58 2.70 4.31 0.06
CA ILE A 58 3.97 4.54 -0.63
C ILE A 58 4.18 6.04 -0.88
N HIS A 59 5.32 6.59 -0.42
CA HIS A 59 5.71 8.00 -0.62
C HIS A 59 6.34 8.23 -1.98
N GLY A 60 7.20 7.31 -2.43
CA GLY A 60 7.95 7.52 -3.65
C GLY A 60 8.64 6.29 -4.20
N ALA A 61 9.14 6.40 -5.43
CA ALA A 61 9.93 5.39 -6.12
C ALA A 61 10.65 6.03 -7.34
N GLY A 62 11.76 5.42 -7.79
CA GLY A 62 12.44 5.82 -9.02
C GLY A 62 13.03 7.24 -8.99
N GLY A 63 13.32 7.78 -7.82
CA GLY A 63 13.80 9.14 -7.63
C GLY A 63 12.70 10.19 -7.43
N ALA A 64 11.42 9.81 -7.56
CA ALA A 64 10.28 10.70 -7.43
C ALA A 64 9.53 10.47 -6.11
N ASP A 65 8.84 11.51 -5.62
CA ASP A 65 8.07 11.51 -4.40
C ASP A 65 6.70 12.17 -4.61
N ALA A 66 5.67 11.72 -3.93
CA ALA A 66 4.33 12.33 -4.00
C ALA A 66 4.38 13.81 -3.59
N MET A 67 5.27 14.18 -2.65
CA MET A 67 5.47 15.55 -2.20
C MET A 67 6.21 16.45 -3.20
N ASP A 68 6.77 15.92 -4.29
CA ASP A 68 7.29 16.72 -5.40
C ASP A 68 6.19 17.58 -6.05
N GLY A 69 4.93 17.13 -5.91
CA GLY A 69 3.74 17.87 -6.32
C GLY A 69 3.70 18.15 -7.81
N SER A 70 4.04 17.14 -8.62
CA SER A 70 4.00 17.18 -10.09
C SER A 70 3.39 15.88 -10.66
N THR A 71 2.81 15.96 -11.85
CA THR A 71 2.26 14.79 -12.54
C THR A 71 3.38 13.87 -13.05
N GLU A 72 4.52 14.41 -13.38
CA GLU A 72 5.73 13.69 -13.81
C GLU A 72 6.27 12.79 -12.69
N ALA A 73 6.31 13.29 -11.44
CA ALA A 73 6.71 12.50 -10.28
C ALA A 73 5.75 11.31 -10.05
N LEU A 74 4.44 11.56 -10.09
CA LEU A 74 3.44 10.52 -9.94
C LEU A 74 3.51 9.47 -11.06
N LYS A 75 3.80 9.90 -12.30
CA LYS A 75 4.05 8.99 -13.42
C LYS A 75 5.27 8.10 -13.18
N THR A 76 6.38 8.69 -12.74
CA THR A 76 7.61 7.94 -12.42
C THR A 76 7.36 6.89 -11.34
N ILE A 77 6.61 7.25 -10.29
CA ILE A 77 6.20 6.29 -9.24
C ILE A 77 5.37 5.16 -9.85
N ALA A 78 4.32 5.49 -10.62
CA ALA A 78 3.42 4.53 -11.24
C ALA A 78 4.17 3.52 -12.13
N GLU A 79 5.10 3.98 -12.96
CA GLU A 79 5.92 3.13 -13.83
C GLU A 79 6.89 2.26 -13.03
N THR A 80 7.52 2.81 -11.99
CA THR A 80 8.48 2.09 -11.15
C THR A 80 7.79 0.95 -10.39
N VAL A 81 6.64 1.21 -9.75
CA VAL A 81 5.95 0.17 -8.97
C VAL A 81 5.28 -0.89 -9.86
N ALA A 82 4.98 -0.57 -11.12
CA ALA A 82 4.50 -1.56 -12.07
C ALA A 82 5.55 -2.67 -12.29
N ALA A 83 6.84 -2.35 -12.27
CA ALA A 83 7.92 -3.36 -12.37
C ALA A 83 8.01 -4.31 -11.15
N GLU A 84 7.22 -4.06 -10.12
CA GLU A 84 7.14 -4.88 -8.90
C GLU A 84 5.84 -5.70 -8.81
N GLY A 85 4.97 -5.61 -9.84
CA GLY A 85 3.67 -6.26 -9.88
C GLY A 85 2.52 -5.42 -9.32
N THR A 86 2.78 -4.18 -8.91
CA THR A 86 1.74 -3.28 -8.39
C THR A 86 0.92 -2.71 -9.54
N THR A 87 -0.39 -2.92 -9.50
CA THR A 87 -1.35 -2.42 -10.49
C THR A 87 -2.14 -1.21 -9.98
N THR A 88 -2.18 -1.02 -8.66
CA THR A 88 -2.90 0.08 -8.02
C THR A 88 -2.13 0.57 -6.80
N PHE A 89 -2.08 1.90 -6.58
CA PHE A 89 -1.43 2.47 -5.40
C PHE A 89 -2.15 3.74 -4.92
N LEU A 90 -1.88 4.12 -3.66
CA LEU A 90 -2.18 5.44 -3.11
C LEU A 90 -0.88 6.25 -3.03
N ALA A 91 -0.90 7.48 -3.53
CA ALA A 91 0.20 8.41 -3.28
C ALA A 91 0.13 8.87 -1.81
N THR A 92 1.18 8.58 -1.05
CA THR A 92 1.22 8.91 0.38
C THR A 92 1.98 10.21 0.58
N THR A 93 1.35 11.15 1.28
CA THR A 93 2.00 12.41 1.64
C THR A 93 2.81 12.26 2.92
N MET A 94 3.66 13.25 3.18
CA MET A 94 4.38 13.40 4.45
C MET A 94 3.79 14.57 5.25
N THR A 95 4.06 14.60 6.56
CA THR A 95 3.90 15.81 7.37
C THR A 95 4.76 16.92 6.78
N GLN A 96 4.12 17.99 6.31
CA GLN A 96 4.78 19.11 5.64
C GLN A 96 3.96 20.39 5.80
N SER A 97 4.49 21.53 5.32
CA SER A 97 3.72 22.76 5.30
C SER A 97 2.40 22.60 4.55
N LYS A 98 1.36 23.32 4.99
CA LYS A 98 0.05 23.31 4.34
C LYS A 98 0.14 23.56 2.83
N GLU A 99 1.05 24.47 2.41
CA GLU A 99 1.28 24.81 1.00
C GLU A 99 1.80 23.61 0.22
N ASN A 100 2.79 22.88 0.76
CA ASN A 100 3.37 21.71 0.11
C ASN A 100 2.37 20.57 0.01
N ILE A 101 1.59 20.31 1.06
CA ILE A 101 0.51 19.31 1.01
C ILE A 101 -0.53 19.68 -0.03
N LEU A 102 -1.00 20.94 -0.07
CA LEU A 102 -1.95 21.40 -1.09
C LEU A 102 -1.40 21.30 -2.51
N LYS A 103 -0.09 21.51 -2.70
CA LYS A 103 0.58 21.32 -4.00
C LYS A 103 0.53 19.85 -4.42
N ALA A 104 0.86 18.93 -3.52
CA ALA A 104 0.77 17.47 -3.78
C ALA A 104 -0.66 17.05 -4.10
N MET A 105 -1.66 17.52 -3.34
CA MET A 105 -3.08 17.24 -3.58
C MET A 105 -3.53 17.67 -4.99
N LYS A 106 -3.16 18.87 -5.40
CA LYS A 106 -3.49 19.40 -6.75
C LYS A 106 -2.82 18.58 -7.86
N ALA A 107 -1.59 18.11 -7.64
CA ALA A 107 -0.90 17.24 -8.59
C ALA A 107 -1.61 15.89 -8.74
N VAL A 108 -2.03 15.28 -7.63
CA VAL A 108 -2.82 14.02 -7.65
C VAL A 108 -4.12 14.22 -8.41
N ARG A 109 -4.87 15.30 -8.13
CA ARG A 109 -6.09 15.63 -8.86
C ARG A 109 -5.83 15.71 -10.37
N LYS A 110 -4.84 16.52 -10.77
CA LYS A 110 -4.47 16.70 -12.17
C LYS A 110 -4.09 15.37 -12.83
N TYR A 111 -3.21 14.58 -12.20
CA TYR A 111 -2.78 13.29 -12.72
C TYR A 111 -3.96 12.32 -12.94
N ARG A 112 -4.91 12.26 -12.03
CA ARG A 112 -6.11 11.41 -12.17
C ARG A 112 -7.04 11.90 -13.27
N GLU A 113 -7.18 13.20 -13.47
CA GLU A 113 -7.97 13.81 -14.56
C GLU A 113 -7.34 13.54 -15.94
N GLU A 114 -6.01 13.42 -16.03
CA GLU A 114 -5.27 13.11 -17.28
C GLU A 114 -5.42 11.64 -17.72
N ASN A 115 -5.90 10.76 -16.86
CA ASN A 115 -6.18 9.35 -17.14
C ASN A 115 -5.02 8.59 -17.80
N HIS A 116 -3.88 8.54 -17.13
CA HIS A 116 -2.67 7.85 -17.61
C HIS A 116 -2.88 6.34 -17.75
N GLU A 117 -2.47 5.77 -18.88
CA GLU A 117 -2.57 4.35 -19.19
C GLU A 117 -1.30 3.56 -18.84
N GLU A 118 -0.19 4.24 -18.65
CA GLU A 118 1.12 3.66 -18.31
C GLU A 118 1.24 3.42 -16.80
N GLY A 119 2.00 2.39 -16.43
CA GLY A 119 2.29 2.08 -15.03
C GLY A 119 1.08 1.64 -14.21
N ALA A 120 1.21 1.69 -12.89
CA ALA A 120 0.14 1.39 -11.93
C ALA A 120 -0.91 2.50 -11.87
N ARG A 121 -2.14 2.14 -11.52
CA ARG A 121 -3.25 3.09 -11.33
C ARG A 121 -3.09 3.86 -10.04
N LEU A 122 -3.03 5.19 -10.11
CA LEU A 122 -3.15 6.05 -8.93
C LEU A 122 -4.64 6.13 -8.52
N LEU A 123 -5.00 5.38 -7.47
CA LEU A 123 -6.38 5.35 -6.98
C LEU A 123 -6.76 6.63 -6.21
N GLY A 124 -5.81 7.18 -5.44
CA GLY A 124 -6.04 8.34 -4.61
C GLY A 124 -4.86 8.66 -3.71
N VAL A 125 -5.15 9.20 -2.53
CA VAL A 125 -4.16 9.67 -1.56
C VAL A 125 -4.31 8.93 -0.23
N HIS A 126 -3.17 8.56 0.35
CA HIS A 126 -3.03 8.32 1.77
C HIS A 126 -2.42 9.59 2.40
N LEU A 127 -3.20 10.33 3.17
CA LEU A 127 -2.73 11.50 3.90
C LEU A 127 -2.05 11.03 5.19
N GLU A 128 -0.72 10.94 5.21
CA GLU A 128 0.05 10.58 6.39
C GLU A 128 0.54 11.85 7.10
N GLY A 129 -0.05 12.12 8.24
CA GLY A 129 0.12 13.43 8.89
C GLY A 129 -0.64 14.55 8.15
N PRO A 130 -0.54 15.77 8.61
CA PRO A 130 0.26 16.27 9.74
C PRO A 130 -0.35 16.02 11.14
N PHE A 131 -1.46 15.32 11.26
CA PHE A 131 -2.27 15.13 12.46
C PHE A 131 -1.73 14.01 13.37
N ILE A 132 -0.44 14.05 13.67
CA ILE A 132 0.30 13.00 14.38
C ILE A 132 0.83 13.49 15.73
N ALA A 133 1.20 12.57 16.62
CA ALA A 133 1.82 12.92 17.90
C ALA A 133 3.30 13.31 17.73
N ALA A 134 3.68 14.48 18.20
CA ALA A 134 5.05 15.00 18.09
C ALA A 134 6.10 14.04 18.69
N ALA A 135 5.77 13.33 19.78
CA ALA A 135 6.65 12.37 20.43
C ALA A 135 6.86 11.08 19.61
N HIS A 136 5.97 10.80 18.66
CA HIS A 136 5.98 9.61 17.81
C HIS A 136 6.13 9.97 16.31
N LYS A 137 6.74 11.12 16.02
CA LYS A 137 6.91 11.62 14.66
C LYS A 137 7.74 10.70 13.74
N GLY A 138 8.61 9.84 14.29
CA GLY A 138 9.54 9.06 13.48
C GLY A 138 10.41 9.98 12.61
N ALA A 139 10.44 9.73 11.30
CA ALA A 139 11.13 10.56 10.31
C ALA A 139 10.32 11.79 9.84
N GLN A 140 9.11 12.01 10.36
CA GLN A 140 8.29 13.16 9.97
C GLN A 140 8.90 14.48 10.50
N PRO A 141 8.90 15.60 9.73
CA PRO A 141 9.39 16.91 10.18
C PRO A 141 8.54 17.48 11.31
N LEU A 142 9.16 17.70 12.49
CA LEU A 142 8.47 18.14 13.71
C LEU A 142 7.78 19.49 13.57
N GLU A 143 8.38 20.41 12.82
CA GLU A 143 7.89 21.78 12.67
C GLU A 143 6.52 21.89 11.97
N TYR A 144 6.10 20.83 11.28
CA TYR A 144 4.82 20.79 10.54
C TYR A 144 3.77 19.89 11.19
N VAL A 145 4.09 19.27 12.33
CA VAL A 145 3.11 18.49 13.09
C VAL A 145 2.00 19.44 13.56
N ALA A 146 0.75 19.06 13.32
CA ALA A 146 -0.42 19.86 13.61
C ALA A 146 -1.48 19.03 14.36
N LYS A 147 -2.33 19.73 15.13
CA LYS A 147 -3.50 19.11 15.75
C LYS A 147 -4.52 18.70 14.68
N PRO A 148 -5.23 17.59 14.88
CA PRO A 148 -6.36 17.21 14.05
C PRO A 148 -7.39 18.35 13.91
N ASP A 149 -7.72 18.70 12.65
CA ASP A 149 -8.66 19.77 12.35
C ASP A 149 -9.48 19.46 11.09
N VAL A 150 -10.79 19.38 11.24
CA VAL A 150 -11.74 19.04 10.17
C VAL A 150 -11.65 20.02 9.00
N LYS A 151 -11.55 21.33 9.29
CA LYS A 151 -11.49 22.35 8.24
C LYS A 151 -10.23 22.22 7.39
N THR A 152 -9.08 21.99 8.01
CA THR A 152 -7.81 21.79 7.31
C THR A 152 -7.86 20.50 6.46
N PHE A 153 -8.41 19.42 7.00
CA PHE A 153 -8.63 18.19 6.24
C PHE A 153 -9.53 18.44 5.02
N ASP A 154 -10.67 19.11 5.17
CA ASP A 154 -11.59 19.39 4.06
C ASP A 154 -10.94 20.24 2.96
N GLU A 155 -10.04 21.17 3.32
CA GLU A 155 -9.26 21.93 2.34
C GLU A 155 -8.31 21.00 1.54
N TYR A 156 -7.63 20.05 2.21
CA TYR A 156 -6.77 19.06 1.52
C TYR A 156 -7.60 18.14 0.61
N ASN A 157 -8.70 17.60 1.13
CA ASN A 157 -9.55 16.70 0.35
C ASN A 157 -10.14 17.37 -0.89
N SER A 158 -10.65 18.58 -0.75
CA SER A 158 -11.15 19.39 -1.87
C SER A 158 -10.07 19.66 -2.91
N ALA A 159 -8.85 20.00 -2.47
CA ALA A 159 -7.72 20.24 -3.38
C ALA A 159 -7.32 18.98 -4.17
N SER A 160 -7.47 17.79 -3.59
CA SER A 160 -7.23 16.51 -4.25
C SER A 160 -8.33 16.08 -5.22
N GLY A 161 -9.46 16.79 -5.27
CA GLY A 161 -10.67 16.36 -5.98
C GLY A 161 -11.35 15.17 -5.30
N ASP A 162 -11.46 15.21 -3.98
CA ASP A 162 -12.04 14.16 -3.11
C ASP A 162 -11.34 12.79 -3.27
N ALA A 163 -10.02 12.84 -3.47
CA ALA A 163 -9.21 11.65 -3.72
C ALA A 163 -8.58 11.04 -2.46
N ILE A 164 -8.69 11.66 -1.28
CA ILE A 164 -8.14 11.08 -0.05
C ILE A 164 -8.96 9.83 0.31
N LYS A 165 -8.24 8.72 0.55
CA LYS A 165 -8.83 7.41 0.90
C LYS A 165 -8.52 7.00 2.32
N ILE A 166 -7.29 7.29 2.78
CA ILE A 166 -6.80 6.96 4.12
C ILE A 166 -6.22 8.23 4.75
N VAL A 167 -6.44 8.41 6.04
CA VAL A 167 -5.81 9.48 6.83
C VAL A 167 -5.14 8.87 8.06
N THR A 168 -3.82 8.94 8.12
CA THR A 168 -3.05 8.54 9.30
C THR A 168 -3.02 9.67 10.31
N MET A 169 -3.39 9.35 11.55
CA MET A 169 -3.46 10.32 12.65
C MET A 169 -3.27 9.68 14.02
N ALA A 170 -2.88 10.49 14.99
CA ALA A 170 -2.78 10.12 16.41
C ALA A 170 -4.12 10.35 17.11
N PRO A 171 -4.81 9.30 17.59
CA PRO A 171 -6.16 9.42 18.13
C PRO A 171 -6.22 10.05 19.53
N GLU A 172 -5.08 10.19 20.22
CA GLU A 172 -4.96 10.84 21.53
C GLU A 172 -4.88 12.37 21.45
N GLU A 173 -4.65 12.94 20.26
CA GLU A 173 -4.51 14.37 20.07
C GLU A 173 -5.86 15.10 20.13
N ASP A 174 -5.86 16.34 20.64
CA ASP A 174 -7.06 17.18 20.71
C ASP A 174 -7.69 17.37 19.32
N GLY A 175 -8.99 17.13 19.19
CA GLY A 175 -9.73 17.21 17.93
C GLY A 175 -9.75 15.89 17.12
N ALA A 176 -8.99 14.87 17.55
CA ALA A 176 -8.88 13.61 16.83
C ALA A 176 -10.22 12.86 16.71
N GLU A 177 -11.01 12.77 17.79
CA GLU A 177 -12.29 12.06 17.76
C GLU A 177 -13.27 12.71 16.77
N GLU A 178 -13.33 14.03 16.72
CA GLU A 178 -14.18 14.78 15.77
C GLU A 178 -13.73 14.48 14.32
N LEU A 179 -12.42 14.53 14.05
CA LEU A 179 -11.89 14.23 12.73
C LEU A 179 -12.14 12.76 12.34
N VAL A 180 -11.93 11.79 13.23
CA VAL A 180 -12.23 10.37 12.97
C VAL A 180 -13.68 10.16 12.54
N ARG A 181 -14.65 10.77 13.26
CA ARG A 181 -16.08 10.71 12.91
C ARG A 181 -16.34 11.32 11.54
N HIS A 182 -15.80 12.52 11.30
CA HIS A 182 -15.96 13.22 10.03
C HIS A 182 -15.43 12.42 8.83
N LEU A 183 -14.25 11.80 8.98
CA LEU A 183 -13.67 10.93 7.96
C LEU A 183 -14.56 9.70 7.71
N SER A 184 -14.99 9.05 8.78
CA SER A 184 -15.85 7.86 8.71
C SER A 184 -17.17 8.16 8.01
N ASP A 185 -17.81 9.30 8.31
CA ASP A 185 -19.07 9.75 7.68
C ASP A 185 -18.90 10.01 6.18
N LYS A 186 -17.70 10.40 5.75
CA LYS A 186 -17.34 10.59 4.32
C LYS A 186 -16.90 9.30 3.63
N GLY A 187 -16.84 8.15 4.33
CA GLY A 187 -16.33 6.89 3.79
C GLY A 187 -14.82 6.89 3.57
N ILE A 188 -14.09 7.80 4.23
CA ILE A 188 -12.63 7.86 4.26
C ILE A 188 -12.15 7.06 5.47
N ILE A 189 -11.03 6.35 5.35
CA ILE A 189 -10.54 5.43 6.36
C ILE A 189 -9.65 6.18 7.36
N PRO A 190 -10.09 6.37 8.63
CA PRO A 190 -9.19 6.84 9.67
C PRO A 190 -8.22 5.72 10.03
N SER A 191 -6.91 5.98 9.93
CA SER A 191 -5.83 5.06 10.26
C SER A 191 -5.04 5.57 11.46
N ILE A 192 -4.83 4.70 12.44
CA ILE A 192 -4.11 4.99 13.67
C ILE A 192 -2.62 4.82 13.43
N GLY A 193 -1.85 5.89 13.55
CA GLY A 193 -0.41 5.85 13.35
C GLY A 193 0.31 7.05 13.94
N HIS A 194 1.64 6.96 14.08
CA HIS A 194 2.47 8.00 14.70
C HIS A 194 1.89 8.49 16.04
N THR A 195 1.72 7.56 16.97
CA THR A 195 0.85 7.74 18.14
C THR A 195 1.42 7.14 19.41
N GLY A 196 1.24 7.82 20.53
CA GLY A 196 1.46 7.31 21.88
C GLY A 196 0.17 6.82 22.55
N ALA A 197 -0.88 6.55 21.78
CA ALA A 197 -2.19 6.20 22.30
C ALA A 197 -2.16 5.01 23.27
N THR A 198 -2.98 5.10 24.31
CA THR A 198 -3.29 3.99 25.21
C THR A 198 -4.40 3.13 24.60
N CYS A 199 -4.60 1.94 25.14
CA CYS A 199 -5.72 1.07 24.75
C CYS A 199 -7.09 1.78 24.87
N ALA A 200 -7.26 2.69 25.83
CA ALA A 200 -8.48 3.47 25.98
C ALA A 200 -8.71 4.43 24.80
N HIS A 201 -7.66 5.13 24.35
CA HIS A 201 -7.71 5.99 23.16
C HIS A 201 -8.04 5.19 21.90
N ILE A 202 -7.43 4.00 21.71
CA ILE A 202 -7.70 3.12 20.56
C ILE A 202 -9.18 2.67 20.56
N ARG A 203 -9.72 2.27 21.70
CA ARG A 203 -11.14 1.90 21.81
C ARG A 203 -12.08 3.04 21.45
N SER A 204 -11.76 4.28 21.91
CA SER A 204 -12.52 5.47 21.54
C SER A 204 -12.45 5.73 20.03
N ALA A 205 -11.26 5.62 19.44
CA ALA A 205 -11.07 5.78 17.99
C ALA A 205 -11.85 4.73 17.17
N ILE A 206 -11.85 3.44 17.59
CA ILE A 206 -12.66 2.40 16.96
C ILE A 206 -14.15 2.74 17.05
N ALA A 207 -14.63 3.15 18.22
CA ALA A 207 -16.02 3.56 18.42
C ALA A 207 -16.41 4.78 17.57
N ALA A 208 -15.45 5.65 17.27
CA ALA A 208 -15.62 6.82 16.38
C ALA A 208 -15.54 6.44 14.88
N GLY A 209 -15.05 5.26 14.53
CA GLY A 209 -15.00 4.76 13.15
C GLY A 209 -13.60 4.44 12.59
N ALA A 210 -12.54 4.49 13.41
CA ALA A 210 -11.20 4.06 12.99
C ALA A 210 -11.19 2.57 12.62
N LYS A 211 -10.55 2.22 11.49
CA LYS A 211 -10.55 0.86 10.94
C LYS A 211 -9.17 0.34 10.58
N ASN A 212 -8.14 1.18 10.62
CA ASN A 212 -6.81 0.82 10.15
C ASN A 212 -5.73 1.21 11.16
N VAL A 213 -4.60 0.51 11.13
CA VAL A 213 -3.37 0.83 11.87
C VAL A 213 -2.23 0.94 10.86
N THR A 214 -1.66 2.12 10.75
CA THR A 214 -0.59 2.47 9.81
C THR A 214 0.71 1.80 10.24
N HIS A 215 1.43 1.16 9.29
CA HIS A 215 2.75 0.51 9.48
C HIS A 215 2.96 -0.06 10.89
N THR A 216 2.07 -0.98 11.28
CA THR A 216 1.99 -1.58 12.63
C THR A 216 3.38 -1.89 13.21
N TYR A 217 3.58 -1.56 14.48
CA TYR A 217 4.81 -1.52 15.28
C TYR A 217 5.63 -0.23 15.16
N ASN A 218 5.64 0.45 14.02
CA ASN A 218 6.52 1.59 13.76
C ASN A 218 5.89 2.90 14.26
N ALA A 219 6.67 3.72 14.98
CA ALA A 219 6.23 5.00 15.56
C ALA A 219 4.93 4.88 16.39
N GLN A 220 4.80 3.83 17.19
CA GLN A 220 3.61 3.52 18.02
C GLN A 220 3.99 3.19 19.44
N SER A 221 3.05 3.42 20.38
CA SER A 221 3.20 2.95 21.77
C SER A 221 3.30 1.43 21.82
N PRO A 222 4.33 0.87 22.51
CA PRO A 222 4.62 -0.56 22.49
C PRO A 222 3.63 -1.35 23.36
N LEU A 223 3.56 -2.68 23.14
CA LEU A 223 2.84 -3.59 24.00
C LEU A 223 3.56 -3.77 25.35
N HIS A 224 2.88 -3.42 26.45
CA HIS A 224 3.32 -3.69 27.80
C HIS A 224 2.19 -4.33 28.61
N HIS A 225 2.50 -5.26 29.54
CA HIS A 225 1.50 -6.06 30.24
C HIS A 225 0.51 -5.29 31.14
N ARG A 226 0.76 -4.02 31.46
CA ARG A 226 -0.15 -3.13 32.19
C ARG A 226 -0.83 -2.08 31.31
N GLU A 227 -0.25 -1.76 30.17
CA GLU A 227 -0.82 -0.88 29.14
C GLU A 227 -0.39 -1.42 27.78
N ILE A 228 -1.32 -2.00 27.04
CA ILE A 228 -1.00 -2.69 25.78
C ILE A 228 -0.68 -1.75 24.62
N GLY A 229 -0.95 -0.47 24.81
CA GLY A 229 -0.67 0.57 23.81
C GLY A 229 -1.33 0.32 22.46
N THR A 230 -0.83 1.01 21.44
CA THR A 230 -1.30 0.85 20.06
C THR A 230 -0.98 -0.52 19.51
N VAL A 231 0.26 -1.00 19.70
CA VAL A 231 0.70 -2.31 19.19
C VAL A 231 -0.16 -3.44 19.76
N GLY A 232 -0.35 -3.48 21.09
CA GLY A 232 -1.18 -4.51 21.71
C GLY A 232 -2.65 -4.41 21.30
N SER A 233 -3.17 -3.21 21.13
CA SER A 233 -4.54 -2.98 20.65
C SER A 233 -4.72 -3.43 19.19
N ALA A 234 -3.74 -3.19 18.33
CA ALA A 234 -3.74 -3.67 16.95
C ALA A 234 -3.79 -5.21 16.89
N LEU A 235 -3.08 -5.89 17.79
CA LEU A 235 -3.10 -7.36 17.88
C LEU A 235 -4.42 -7.90 18.46
N LEU A 236 -5.09 -7.13 19.32
CA LEU A 236 -6.27 -7.56 20.09
C LEU A 236 -7.60 -7.35 19.35
N TYR A 237 -7.76 -6.18 18.69
CA TYR A 237 -9.05 -5.77 18.13
C TYR A 237 -9.20 -6.17 16.66
N ASP A 238 -10.13 -7.08 16.37
CA ASP A 238 -10.40 -7.57 15.01
C ASP A 238 -11.05 -6.53 14.09
N GLU A 239 -11.56 -5.43 14.65
CA GLU A 239 -12.09 -4.29 13.89
C GLU A 239 -10.99 -3.60 13.06
N LEU A 240 -9.75 -3.64 13.55
CA LEU A 240 -8.62 -2.95 12.94
C LEU A 240 -7.93 -3.83 11.88
N ASN A 241 -7.76 -3.30 10.68
CA ASN A 241 -6.80 -3.80 9.70
C ASN A 241 -5.41 -3.29 10.07
N CYS A 242 -4.38 -4.09 9.85
CA CYS A 242 -3.00 -3.76 10.19
C CYS A 242 -2.15 -3.68 8.93
N GLU A 243 -1.57 -2.51 8.64
CA GLU A 243 -0.53 -2.40 7.62
C GLU A 243 0.78 -3.00 8.14
N LEU A 244 1.52 -3.66 7.25
CA LEU A 244 2.80 -4.31 7.57
C LEU A 244 3.86 -4.01 6.51
N ILE A 245 5.00 -3.48 6.94
CA ILE A 245 6.25 -3.40 6.15
C ILE A 245 7.02 -4.71 6.37
N ALA A 246 6.96 -5.63 5.39
CA ALA A 246 7.56 -6.96 5.50
C ALA A 246 8.98 -7.03 4.91
N ASP A 247 9.82 -6.05 5.19
CA ASP A 247 11.24 -6.02 4.77
C ASP A 247 12.17 -6.79 5.71
N THR A 248 11.69 -7.18 6.90
CA THR A 248 12.43 -7.81 7.99
C THR A 248 13.47 -6.89 8.67
N ILE A 249 13.42 -5.60 8.35
CA ILE A 249 14.25 -4.52 8.94
C ILE A 249 13.39 -3.68 9.89
N HIS A 250 12.27 -3.12 9.39
CA HIS A 250 11.30 -2.37 10.20
C HIS A 250 10.63 -3.25 11.24
N VAL A 251 10.32 -4.49 10.88
CA VAL A 251 9.68 -5.47 11.77
C VAL A 251 10.44 -6.78 11.70
N SER A 252 10.92 -7.26 12.83
CA SER A 252 11.64 -8.54 12.91
C SER A 252 10.74 -9.72 12.56
N VAL A 253 11.33 -10.80 12.05
CA VAL A 253 10.58 -12.03 11.69
C VAL A 253 9.69 -12.52 12.84
N PRO A 254 10.15 -12.63 14.13
CA PRO A 254 9.28 -13.04 15.21
C PRO A 254 8.11 -12.10 15.48
N ALA A 255 8.29 -10.78 15.30
CA ALA A 255 7.20 -9.80 15.46
C ALA A 255 6.17 -9.92 14.32
N ILE A 256 6.61 -10.15 13.09
CA ILE A 256 5.71 -10.46 11.97
C ILE A 256 4.94 -11.76 12.24
N GLN A 257 5.61 -12.82 12.71
CA GLN A 257 4.96 -14.08 13.08
C GLN A 257 3.89 -13.89 14.17
N LEU A 258 4.16 -13.03 15.16
CA LEU A 258 3.19 -12.69 16.19
C LEU A 258 1.96 -11.98 15.58
N LEU A 259 2.17 -10.99 14.72
CA LEU A 259 1.10 -10.27 14.04
C LEU A 259 0.23 -11.22 13.20
N VAL A 260 0.84 -12.06 12.36
CA VAL A 260 0.15 -13.08 11.53
C VAL A 260 -0.64 -14.07 12.37
N LYS A 261 -0.14 -14.40 13.57
CA LYS A 261 -0.78 -15.34 14.50
C LYS A 261 -1.99 -14.75 15.22
N CYS A 262 -1.93 -13.46 15.54
CA CYS A 262 -2.98 -12.75 16.29
C CYS A 262 -4.07 -12.21 15.39
N LYS A 263 -3.74 -11.75 14.18
CA LYS A 263 -4.72 -11.14 13.28
C LYS A 263 -5.46 -12.17 12.43
N HIS A 264 -6.74 -11.93 12.24
CA HIS A 264 -7.49 -12.68 11.22
C HIS A 264 -6.89 -12.42 9.84
N LYS A 265 -6.86 -13.44 8.98
CA LYS A 265 -6.18 -13.41 7.69
C LYS A 265 -6.62 -12.31 6.73
N ASP A 266 -7.82 -11.75 6.90
CA ASP A 266 -8.37 -10.64 6.10
C ASP A 266 -8.13 -9.26 6.73
N LYS A 267 -7.39 -9.20 7.85
CA LYS A 267 -7.11 -7.99 8.64
C LYS A 267 -5.62 -7.62 8.66
N LEU A 268 -4.90 -8.06 7.65
CA LEU A 268 -3.50 -7.70 7.45
C LEU A 268 -3.32 -7.25 6.00
N THR A 269 -2.66 -6.11 5.81
CA THR A 269 -2.32 -5.55 4.50
C THR A 269 -0.82 -5.36 4.40
N LEU A 270 -0.20 -5.88 3.33
CA LEU A 270 1.17 -5.53 2.98
C LEU A 270 1.23 -4.14 2.38
N ILE A 271 2.17 -3.34 2.87
CA ILE A 271 2.53 -2.06 2.32
C ILE A 271 4.04 -2.00 2.10
N THR A 272 4.49 -1.06 1.30
CA THR A 272 5.93 -0.84 1.16
C THR A 272 6.44 0.28 2.04
N ASP A 273 5.66 1.32 2.29
CA ASP A 273 6.11 2.56 2.94
C ASP A 273 7.42 3.04 2.29
N ALA A 274 7.49 2.89 0.97
CA ALA A 274 8.72 3.15 0.25
C ALA A 274 8.87 4.63 -0.06
N MET A 275 10.13 5.07 -0.06
CA MET A 275 10.53 6.44 -0.36
C MET A 275 11.18 6.52 -1.74
N ARG A 276 11.48 7.76 -2.21
CA ARG A 276 11.99 8.02 -3.56
C ARG A 276 13.18 7.16 -4.01
N ALA A 277 14.03 6.68 -3.09
CA ALA A 277 15.19 5.86 -3.44
C ALA A 277 14.84 4.41 -3.83
N LYS A 278 13.58 3.98 -3.65
CA LYS A 278 13.12 2.67 -4.12
C LYS A 278 13.40 2.52 -5.62
N GLY A 279 14.02 1.42 -6.00
CA GLY A 279 14.41 1.15 -7.40
C GLY A 279 15.74 1.76 -7.83
N LEU A 280 16.39 2.56 -6.97
CA LEU A 280 17.72 3.14 -7.23
C LEU A 280 18.84 2.37 -6.52
N ALA A 281 20.07 2.68 -6.86
CA ALA A 281 21.26 2.18 -6.16
C ALA A 281 21.38 2.83 -4.76
N ASP A 282 22.15 2.18 -3.87
CA ASP A 282 22.55 2.74 -2.59
C ASP A 282 23.19 4.13 -2.75
N GLY A 283 22.92 5.05 -1.83
CA GLY A 283 23.44 6.40 -1.88
C GLY A 283 22.68 7.39 -1.01
N GLU A 284 22.96 8.67 -1.19
CA GLU A 284 22.24 9.76 -0.56
C GLU A 284 20.92 10.03 -1.28
N SER A 285 19.88 10.24 -0.50
CA SER A 285 18.52 10.54 -0.95
C SER A 285 17.86 11.54 -0.01
N GLU A 286 16.56 11.76 -0.15
CA GLU A 286 15.80 12.72 0.65
C GLU A 286 14.39 12.19 0.95
N LEU A 287 13.88 12.49 2.14
CA LEU A 287 12.50 12.26 2.53
C LEU A 287 12.00 13.41 3.41
N GLY A 288 10.92 14.08 3.00
CA GLY A 288 10.32 15.19 3.74
C GLY A 288 11.26 16.40 3.94
N GLY A 289 12.22 16.64 3.05
CA GLY A 289 13.24 17.70 3.15
C GLY A 289 14.47 17.29 3.97
N GLN A 290 14.55 16.04 4.46
CA GLN A 290 15.64 15.54 5.27
C GLN A 290 16.53 14.60 4.47
N VAL A 291 17.86 14.71 4.65
CA VAL A 291 18.83 13.81 4.01
C VAL A 291 18.68 12.41 4.58
N VAL A 292 18.54 11.43 3.69
CA VAL A 292 18.46 9.99 3.99
C VAL A 292 19.63 9.28 3.34
N ILE A 293 20.27 8.39 4.07
CA ILE A 293 21.30 7.49 3.54
C ILE A 293 20.70 6.12 3.30
N VAL A 294 20.74 5.67 2.05
CA VAL A 294 20.32 4.31 1.68
C VAL A 294 21.54 3.42 1.57
N LYS A 295 21.52 2.32 2.32
CA LYS A 295 22.61 1.34 2.31
C LYS A 295 22.09 -0.05 2.65
N ASN A 296 22.42 -1.05 1.82
CA ASN A 296 22.04 -2.45 2.03
C ASN A 296 20.52 -2.65 2.24
N GLY A 297 19.69 -1.88 1.54
CA GLY A 297 18.24 -1.97 1.63
C GLY A 297 17.62 -1.23 2.83
N GLU A 298 18.41 -0.50 3.62
CA GLU A 298 17.96 0.34 4.73
C GLU A 298 18.03 1.81 4.34
N ALA A 299 16.98 2.57 4.60
CA ALA A 299 16.93 4.03 4.45
C ALA A 299 16.92 4.66 5.85
N ARG A 300 17.92 5.49 6.18
CA ARG A 300 18.08 6.07 7.51
C ARG A 300 18.41 7.55 7.48
N LEU A 301 17.84 8.29 8.43
CA LEU A 301 18.31 9.65 8.76
C LEU A 301 19.72 9.59 9.37
N LYS A 302 20.36 10.76 9.46
CA LYS A 302 21.73 10.89 10.05
C LYS A 302 21.81 10.41 11.52
N ASP A 303 20.70 10.47 12.27
CA ASP A 303 20.63 10.00 13.65
C ASP A 303 20.34 8.48 13.78
N GLY A 304 20.22 7.79 12.64
CA GLY A 304 19.97 6.35 12.58
C GLY A 304 18.50 5.96 12.53
N THR A 305 17.56 6.89 12.64
CA THR A 305 16.12 6.63 12.51
C THR A 305 15.81 6.07 11.12
N LEU A 306 15.02 5.00 11.03
CA LEU A 306 14.48 4.50 9.75
C LEU A 306 13.56 5.56 9.13
N ALA A 307 13.67 5.76 7.83
CA ALA A 307 13.02 6.83 7.10
C ALA A 307 12.38 6.30 5.82
N GLY A 308 11.19 5.70 5.96
CA GLY A 308 10.57 4.91 4.92
C GLY A 308 11.41 3.69 4.54
N SER A 309 11.02 3.00 3.49
CA SER A 309 11.71 1.82 2.99
C SER A 309 12.20 1.98 1.54
N VAL A 310 12.91 0.96 1.06
CA VAL A 310 13.16 0.71 -0.37
C VAL A 310 12.59 -0.66 -0.80
N LEU A 311 11.64 -1.16 -0.01
CA LEU A 311 11.01 -2.46 -0.19
C LEU A 311 10.21 -2.50 -1.49
N ARG A 312 10.34 -3.60 -2.25
CA ARG A 312 9.50 -3.91 -3.40
C ARG A 312 8.37 -4.85 -2.98
N MET A 313 7.16 -4.67 -3.53
CA MET A 313 5.99 -5.47 -3.13
C MET A 313 6.18 -6.98 -3.38
N ASN A 314 6.74 -7.37 -4.52
CA ASN A 314 7.08 -8.77 -4.79
C ASN A 314 8.08 -9.36 -3.78
N ARG A 315 9.03 -8.53 -3.27
CA ARG A 315 9.98 -8.95 -2.24
C ARG A 315 9.35 -9.01 -0.86
N ALA A 316 8.35 -8.17 -0.55
CA ALA A 316 7.56 -8.28 0.67
C ALA A 316 6.86 -9.65 0.75
N ILE A 317 6.23 -10.07 -0.35
CA ILE A 317 5.60 -11.41 -0.45
C ILE A 317 6.64 -12.52 -0.29
N ALA A 318 7.78 -12.43 -1.00
CA ALA A 318 8.87 -13.40 -0.87
C ALA A 318 9.38 -13.50 0.57
N ASN A 319 9.59 -12.39 1.26
CA ASN A 319 10.01 -12.39 2.67
C ASN A 319 9.00 -13.08 3.59
N LEU A 320 7.70 -12.86 3.38
CA LEU A 320 6.66 -13.57 4.15
C LEU A 320 6.69 -15.07 3.92
N VAL A 321 6.86 -15.51 2.68
CA VAL A 321 6.89 -16.95 2.35
C VAL A 321 8.20 -17.59 2.81
N GLU A 322 9.35 -17.02 2.42
CA GLU A 322 10.67 -17.62 2.60
C GLU A 322 11.21 -17.49 4.03
N LYS A 323 10.97 -16.34 4.70
CA LYS A 323 11.56 -16.04 6.01
C LYS A 323 10.57 -16.19 7.17
N VAL A 324 9.30 -15.84 6.96
CA VAL A 324 8.28 -15.86 8.01
C VAL A 324 7.54 -17.20 8.06
N GLY A 325 7.41 -17.87 6.89
CA GLY A 325 6.71 -19.15 6.76
C GLY A 325 5.21 -19.01 6.50
N VAL A 326 4.76 -17.88 5.96
CA VAL A 326 3.37 -17.66 5.54
C VAL A 326 3.11 -18.40 4.22
N ALA A 327 1.94 -19.03 4.10
CA ALA A 327 1.56 -19.68 2.84
C ALA A 327 1.47 -18.65 1.69
N LEU A 328 1.92 -19.03 0.48
CA LEU A 328 1.98 -18.14 -0.69
C LEU A 328 0.66 -17.39 -0.91
N LEU A 329 -0.46 -18.10 -0.99
CA LEU A 329 -1.75 -17.47 -1.30
C LEU A 329 -2.20 -16.50 -0.20
N GLN A 330 -1.89 -16.79 1.07
CA GLN A 330 -2.16 -15.88 2.17
C GLN A 330 -1.28 -14.61 2.08
N ALA A 331 0.00 -14.74 1.74
CA ALA A 331 0.88 -13.59 1.52
C ALA A 331 0.42 -12.73 0.32
N VAL A 332 -0.08 -13.38 -0.75
CA VAL A 332 -0.68 -12.69 -1.89
C VAL A 332 -1.97 -11.97 -1.50
N ASP A 333 -2.85 -12.59 -0.71
CA ASP A 333 -4.08 -11.96 -0.23
C ASP A 333 -3.80 -10.66 0.55
N TYR A 334 -2.70 -10.62 1.31
CA TYR A 334 -2.27 -9.42 2.04
C TYR A 334 -1.87 -8.25 1.14
N ALA A 335 -1.49 -8.52 -0.11
CA ALA A 335 -1.10 -7.51 -1.10
C ALA A 335 -2.19 -7.28 -2.18
N THR A 336 -3.32 -7.96 -2.12
CA THR A 336 -4.31 -7.94 -3.20
C THR A 336 -5.74 -7.75 -2.67
N ILE A 337 -6.42 -8.82 -2.27
CA ILE A 337 -7.83 -8.75 -1.87
C ILE A 337 -8.03 -8.03 -0.54
N ASN A 338 -7.08 -8.07 0.39
CA ASN A 338 -7.21 -7.37 1.67
C ASN A 338 -7.17 -5.84 1.49
N PRO A 339 -6.14 -5.23 0.86
CA PRO A 339 -6.18 -3.80 0.57
C PRO A 339 -7.36 -3.42 -0.33
N ALA A 340 -7.77 -4.28 -1.27
CA ALA A 340 -8.97 -4.01 -2.07
C ALA A 340 -10.23 -3.89 -1.21
N ARG A 341 -10.41 -4.76 -0.20
CA ARG A 341 -11.52 -4.68 0.76
C ARG A 341 -11.42 -3.45 1.66
N THR A 342 -10.23 -3.16 2.16
CA THR A 342 -9.99 -1.95 2.96
C THR A 342 -10.40 -0.70 2.19
N LEU A 343 -10.02 -0.61 0.92
CA LEU A 343 -10.32 0.53 0.04
C LEU A 343 -11.73 0.49 -0.59
N GLY A 344 -12.51 -0.56 -0.36
CA GLY A 344 -13.85 -0.72 -0.92
C GLY A 344 -13.89 -0.93 -2.44
N ILE A 345 -12.84 -1.49 -3.03
CA ILE A 345 -12.70 -1.74 -4.48
C ILE A 345 -12.65 -3.24 -4.81
N ASP A 346 -12.90 -4.11 -3.85
CA ASP A 346 -12.85 -5.56 -4.04
C ASP A 346 -13.92 -6.11 -5.00
N GLY A 347 -14.95 -5.35 -5.32
CA GLY A 347 -15.86 -5.62 -6.42
C GLY A 347 -15.24 -5.48 -7.81
N GLU A 348 -14.19 -4.63 -7.94
CA GLU A 348 -13.57 -4.27 -9.22
C GLU A 348 -12.22 -4.98 -9.45
N THR A 349 -11.41 -5.16 -8.41
CA THR A 349 -10.04 -5.71 -8.51
C THR A 349 -9.64 -6.49 -7.26
N GLY A 350 -8.37 -6.89 -7.11
CA GLY A 350 -7.83 -7.59 -5.95
C GLY A 350 -8.01 -9.11 -5.96
N SER A 351 -8.70 -9.68 -6.94
CA SER A 351 -8.81 -11.13 -7.14
C SER A 351 -9.12 -11.47 -8.59
N ILE A 352 -8.82 -12.70 -9.02
CA ILE A 352 -9.10 -13.18 -10.38
C ILE A 352 -10.48 -13.86 -10.37
N ARG A 353 -11.48 -13.13 -10.88
CA ARG A 353 -12.87 -13.56 -11.06
C ARG A 353 -13.47 -12.91 -12.30
N VAL A 354 -14.28 -13.66 -13.06
CA VAL A 354 -14.98 -13.14 -14.23
C VAL A 354 -15.74 -11.85 -13.90
N GLY A 355 -15.60 -10.85 -14.77
CA GLY A 355 -16.20 -9.52 -14.65
C GLY A 355 -15.33 -8.49 -13.91
N LYS A 356 -14.34 -8.88 -13.12
CA LYS A 356 -13.38 -7.94 -12.50
C LYS A 356 -12.38 -7.42 -13.54
N ARG A 357 -11.70 -6.32 -13.21
CA ARG A 357 -10.63 -5.77 -14.05
C ARG A 357 -9.55 -6.81 -14.28
N ALA A 358 -8.98 -6.81 -15.46
CA ALA A 358 -7.83 -7.65 -15.80
C ALA A 358 -6.54 -7.00 -15.26
N ASP A 359 -6.42 -6.99 -13.94
CA ASP A 359 -5.26 -6.52 -13.18
C ASP A 359 -4.50 -7.74 -12.68
N PHE A 360 -3.34 -8.05 -13.29
CA PHE A 360 -2.55 -9.25 -12.98
C PHE A 360 -1.09 -8.92 -12.75
N VAL A 361 -0.45 -9.73 -11.93
CA VAL A 361 1.00 -9.90 -11.91
C VAL A 361 1.33 -11.36 -12.26
N VAL A 362 2.32 -11.54 -13.08
CA VAL A 362 2.88 -12.88 -13.39
C VAL A 362 4.25 -12.96 -12.76
N LEU A 363 4.43 -13.92 -11.85
CA LEU A 363 5.70 -14.17 -11.15
C LEU A 363 6.32 -15.49 -11.61
N ASP A 364 7.66 -15.57 -11.54
CA ASP A 364 8.38 -16.84 -11.57
C ASP A 364 8.48 -17.47 -10.17
N ASP A 365 9.10 -18.64 -10.05
CA ASP A 365 9.33 -19.37 -8.80
C ASP A 365 10.33 -18.68 -7.85
N LYS A 366 10.99 -17.59 -8.27
CA LYS A 366 11.88 -16.74 -7.48
C LYS A 366 11.24 -15.40 -7.09
N PHE A 367 9.93 -15.29 -7.29
CA PHE A 367 9.18 -14.05 -7.10
C PHE A 367 9.62 -12.90 -8.00
N SER A 368 10.30 -13.15 -9.13
CA SER A 368 10.59 -12.11 -10.11
C SER A 368 9.34 -11.81 -10.93
N VAL A 369 9.08 -10.54 -11.18
CA VAL A 369 7.94 -10.12 -12.00
C VAL A 369 8.27 -10.32 -13.48
N LEU A 370 7.48 -11.14 -14.16
CA LEU A 370 7.57 -11.37 -15.60
C LEU A 370 6.69 -10.40 -16.38
N TYR A 371 5.46 -10.22 -15.92
CA TYR A 371 4.50 -9.25 -16.46
C TYR A 371 3.72 -8.58 -15.35
N THR A 372 3.39 -7.31 -15.57
CA THR A 372 2.32 -6.61 -14.86
C THR A 372 1.30 -6.14 -15.89
N ILE A 373 0.06 -6.50 -15.67
CA ILE A 373 -1.06 -6.19 -16.56
C ILE A 373 -2.07 -5.38 -15.75
N ARG A 374 -2.43 -4.20 -16.27
CA ARG A 374 -3.45 -3.33 -15.70
C ARG A 374 -4.53 -3.06 -16.74
N ASP A 375 -5.80 -3.26 -16.38
CA ASP A 375 -6.93 -3.11 -17.31
C ASP A 375 -6.67 -3.86 -18.64
N GLY A 376 -6.11 -5.08 -18.58
CA GLY A 376 -5.78 -5.91 -19.75
C GLY A 376 -4.59 -5.41 -20.59
N LYS A 377 -3.94 -4.30 -20.23
CA LYS A 377 -2.75 -3.78 -20.90
C LYS A 377 -1.49 -4.20 -20.18
N ILE A 378 -0.48 -4.64 -20.92
CA ILE A 378 0.85 -4.91 -20.37
C ILE A 378 1.50 -3.57 -20.05
N VAL A 379 1.62 -3.25 -18.76
CA VAL A 379 2.27 -2.03 -18.26
C VAL A 379 3.73 -2.27 -17.83
N TYR A 380 4.11 -3.53 -17.66
CA TYR A 380 5.50 -3.95 -17.48
C TYR A 380 5.73 -5.34 -18.07
N ARG A 381 6.88 -5.53 -18.69
CA ARG A 381 7.38 -6.82 -19.18
C ARG A 381 8.88 -6.92 -18.89
N ALA A 382 9.31 -8.03 -18.30
CA ALA A 382 10.73 -8.29 -18.08
C ALA A 382 11.48 -8.50 -19.40
N GLU A 383 12.74 -8.05 -19.49
CA GLU A 383 13.54 -8.11 -20.73
C GLU A 383 13.81 -9.55 -21.24
N LYS A 384 13.68 -10.56 -20.37
CA LYS A 384 14.02 -11.96 -20.66
C LYS A 384 12.80 -12.87 -20.81
N VAL A 385 11.63 -12.32 -21.09
CA VAL A 385 10.39 -13.10 -21.28
C VAL A 385 9.94 -13.07 -22.74
#